data_28b30db6573a2b416e27eadf45f84291
#
_entry.id   28b30db6573a2b416e27eadf45f84291
#
_cell.length_a   1.000
_cell.length_b   1.000
_cell.length_c   1.000
_cell.angle_alpha   90.00
_cell.angle_beta   90.00
_cell.angle_gamma   90.00
#
_symmetry.space_group_name_H-M   'P 1'
#
loop_
_entity.id
_entity.type
_entity.pdbx_description
1 polymer ?
#
loop_
_entity_poly.entity_id
_entity_poly.type
_entity_poly.pdbx_seq_one_letter_code
_entity_poly.pdbx_strand_id
1 'polypeptide(L)'
;MSIDQVTLARELNHLRELAQKKWEEDPLPTGRDAEVRLKKEIQELALESHITDFETDGYTVLPPGTAAPIELFDEIASVMEGLAKRLKTDNPAVSGLGETLYHMLPEHPAFERALMARAPLTLVTYLLGYRAKLSQCTGLIKDSNVPALGIHADHSAKFPAPWSPISNYSVVSWVLTDYTRENGAVCVWPGSHLRGQPVPENLVMAHDHPEMRVLEIPRGSVIIWHGSLWHGALPRTASGRRMTLVLPHVRDSVQPQELFWSSVTEEMISRNPPRFCTLMGLTSGPPWFQDGPDREQFVMSPYGGSKFE
;
A
#
# COMPACT_ATOMS: atom_id res chain seq x y z
N MET A 1 18.81 -19.19 14.90
CA MET A 1 20.01 -19.44 14.06
C MET A 1 20.39 -18.14 13.41
N SER A 2 21.57 -17.60 13.67
CA SER A 2 22.06 -16.43 12.93
C SER A 2 22.49 -16.89 11.54
N ILE A 3 21.79 -16.46 10.50
CA ILE A 3 22.24 -16.66 9.14
C ILE A 3 23.52 -15.83 8.99
N ASP A 4 24.60 -16.48 8.49
CA ASP A 4 25.84 -15.80 8.17
C ASP A 4 25.56 -14.70 7.10
N GLN A 5 26.12 -13.51 7.28
CA GLN A 5 25.93 -12.38 6.35
C GLN A 5 26.32 -12.73 4.90
N VAL A 6 27.29 -13.61 4.71
CA VAL A 6 27.72 -14.08 3.39
C VAL A 6 26.64 -14.95 2.73
N THR A 7 25.98 -15.80 3.49
CA THR A 7 24.88 -16.65 3.01
C THR A 7 23.68 -15.78 2.62
N LEU A 8 23.30 -14.83 3.46
CA LEU A 8 22.19 -13.89 3.17
C LEU A 8 22.46 -13.06 1.91
N ALA A 9 23.71 -12.58 1.72
CA ALA A 9 24.08 -11.84 0.53
C ALA A 9 24.01 -12.68 -0.75
N ARG A 10 24.40 -13.96 -0.69
CA ARG A 10 24.30 -14.89 -1.83
C ARG A 10 22.84 -15.18 -2.20
N GLU A 11 22.00 -15.45 -1.22
CA GLU A 11 20.56 -15.69 -1.43
C GLU A 11 19.90 -14.45 -2.07
N LEU A 12 20.18 -13.27 -1.56
CA LEU A 12 19.65 -12.02 -2.11
C LEU A 12 20.13 -11.79 -3.56
N ASN A 13 21.39 -12.03 -3.86
CA ASN A 13 21.90 -11.89 -5.23
C ASN A 13 21.22 -12.87 -6.18
N HIS A 14 21.04 -14.12 -5.77
CA HIS A 14 20.31 -15.11 -6.55
C HIS A 14 18.86 -14.67 -6.85
N LEU A 15 18.13 -14.19 -5.83
CA LEU A 15 16.77 -13.68 -6.02
C LEU A 15 16.73 -12.46 -6.96
N ARG A 16 17.74 -11.59 -6.89
CA ARG A 16 17.87 -10.44 -7.80
C ARG A 16 18.13 -10.87 -9.25
N GLU A 17 18.96 -11.89 -9.47
CA GLU A 17 19.18 -12.46 -10.80
C GLU A 17 17.90 -13.05 -11.39
N LEU A 18 17.11 -13.77 -10.59
CA LEU A 18 15.79 -14.26 -11.01
C LEU A 18 14.82 -13.12 -11.32
N ALA A 19 14.78 -12.12 -10.48
CA ALA A 19 13.94 -10.94 -10.66
C ALA A 19 14.34 -10.15 -11.91
N GLN A 20 15.64 -10.02 -12.19
CA GLN A 20 16.17 -9.38 -13.37
C GLN A 20 15.76 -10.12 -14.66
N LYS A 21 15.91 -11.43 -14.70
CA LYS A 21 15.44 -12.25 -15.84
C LYS A 21 13.95 -12.06 -16.11
N LYS A 22 13.15 -12.04 -15.03
CA LYS A 22 11.70 -11.83 -15.14
C LYS A 22 11.36 -10.40 -15.59
N TRP A 23 12.11 -9.41 -15.15
CA TRP A 23 11.97 -8.02 -15.57
C TRP A 23 12.25 -7.83 -17.07
N GLU A 24 13.19 -8.60 -17.65
CA GLU A 24 13.48 -8.57 -19.09
C GLU A 24 12.30 -9.05 -19.96
N GLU A 25 11.37 -9.85 -19.39
CA GLU A 25 10.15 -10.30 -20.08
C GLU A 25 9.13 -9.16 -20.26
N ASP A 26 8.98 -8.26 -19.28
CA ASP A 26 8.11 -7.08 -19.31
C ASP A 26 8.78 -5.93 -18.54
N PRO A 27 9.72 -5.22 -19.16
CA PRO A 27 10.44 -4.13 -18.51
C PRO A 27 9.49 -2.99 -18.15
N LEU A 28 9.76 -2.34 -17.02
CA LEU A 28 8.97 -1.18 -16.61
C LEU A 28 9.14 -0.05 -17.62
N PRO A 29 8.04 0.61 -17.99
CA PRO A 29 8.10 1.74 -18.90
C PRO A 29 8.79 2.94 -18.23
N THR A 30 9.48 3.75 -19.02
CA THR A 30 10.17 4.96 -18.57
C THR A 30 9.70 6.18 -19.35
N GLY A 31 9.90 7.36 -18.80
CA GLY A 31 9.60 8.64 -19.45
C GLY A 31 8.17 8.70 -19.98
N ARG A 32 8.04 9.07 -21.26
CA ARG A 32 6.74 9.19 -21.93
C ARG A 32 6.00 7.86 -22.07
N ASP A 33 6.71 6.75 -22.19
CA ASP A 33 6.08 5.44 -22.32
C ASP A 33 5.35 5.03 -21.03
N ALA A 34 5.82 5.44 -19.87
CA ALA A 34 5.13 5.27 -18.60
C ALA A 34 3.77 5.99 -18.59
N GLU A 35 3.72 7.22 -19.10
CA GLU A 35 2.46 7.97 -19.20
C GLU A 35 1.47 7.33 -20.17
N VAL A 36 1.96 6.89 -21.33
CA VAL A 36 1.13 6.25 -22.37
C VAL A 36 0.58 4.93 -21.85
N ARG A 37 1.42 4.08 -21.25
CA ARG A 37 1.01 2.78 -20.70
C ARG A 37 0.00 2.97 -19.58
N LEU A 38 0.25 3.86 -18.62
CA LEU A 38 -0.66 4.11 -17.51
C LEU A 38 -2.02 4.64 -17.99
N LYS A 39 -2.03 5.59 -18.94
CA LYS A 39 -3.27 6.09 -19.51
C LYS A 39 -4.10 4.98 -20.15
N LYS A 40 -3.46 4.07 -20.88
CA LYS A 40 -4.12 2.91 -21.46
C LYS A 40 -4.69 1.98 -20.39
N GLU A 41 -3.93 1.66 -19.32
CA GLU A 41 -4.39 0.84 -18.21
C GLU A 41 -5.60 1.46 -17.48
N ILE A 42 -5.59 2.79 -17.26
CA ILE A 42 -6.71 3.53 -16.67
C ILE A 42 -7.96 3.40 -17.54
N GLN A 43 -7.84 3.56 -18.86
CA GLN A 43 -8.96 3.45 -19.79
C GLN A 43 -9.50 2.01 -19.87
N GLU A 44 -8.61 1.01 -19.97
CA GLU A 44 -9.01 -0.41 -20.00
C GLU A 44 -9.79 -0.85 -18.77
N LEU A 45 -9.49 -0.26 -17.62
CA LEU A 45 -10.10 -0.58 -16.32
C LEU A 45 -11.21 0.38 -15.92
N ALA A 46 -11.55 1.37 -16.78
CA ALA A 46 -12.55 2.42 -16.51
C ALA A 46 -12.32 3.17 -15.18
N LEU A 47 -11.07 3.60 -14.92
CA LEU A 47 -10.66 4.21 -13.66
C LEU A 47 -10.60 5.76 -13.71
N GLU A 48 -11.06 6.41 -14.76
CA GLU A 48 -10.96 7.87 -14.95
C GLU A 48 -11.64 8.66 -13.82
N SER A 49 -12.82 8.22 -13.35
CA SER A 49 -13.50 8.87 -12.24
C SER A 49 -12.71 8.74 -10.93
N HIS A 50 -12.04 7.61 -10.71
CA HIS A 50 -11.20 7.37 -9.54
C HIS A 50 -9.95 8.27 -9.53
N ILE A 51 -9.42 8.63 -10.71
CA ILE A 51 -8.35 9.62 -10.81
C ILE A 51 -8.87 11.01 -10.43
N THR A 52 -10.07 11.39 -10.89
CA THR A 52 -10.71 12.65 -10.49
C THR A 52 -10.90 12.71 -8.97
N ASP A 53 -11.36 11.64 -8.35
CA ASP A 53 -11.49 11.55 -6.88
C ASP A 53 -10.15 11.81 -6.17
N PHE A 54 -9.03 11.26 -6.68
CA PHE A 54 -7.72 11.51 -6.09
C PHE A 54 -7.30 12.97 -6.16
N GLU A 55 -7.56 13.63 -7.30
CA GLU A 55 -7.16 15.02 -7.50
C GLU A 55 -8.01 16.00 -6.68
N THR A 56 -9.28 15.67 -6.46
CA THR A 56 -10.21 16.52 -5.71
C THR A 56 -10.24 16.19 -4.22
N ASP A 57 -10.45 14.92 -3.87
CA ASP A 57 -10.72 14.48 -2.50
C ASP A 57 -9.49 13.84 -1.82
N GLY A 58 -8.50 13.38 -2.59
CA GLY A 58 -7.30 12.70 -2.09
C GLY A 58 -7.48 11.22 -1.79
N TYR A 59 -8.65 10.65 -2.08
CA TYR A 59 -8.95 9.22 -1.94
C TYR A 59 -9.99 8.79 -2.95
N THR A 60 -10.09 7.48 -3.15
CA THR A 60 -11.18 6.88 -3.93
C THR A 60 -11.59 5.54 -3.33
N VAL A 61 -12.78 5.05 -3.70
CA VAL A 61 -13.34 3.76 -3.27
C VAL A 61 -13.69 2.93 -4.50
N LEU A 62 -13.05 1.79 -4.65
CA LEU A 62 -13.46 0.76 -5.60
C LEU A 62 -14.60 -0.06 -4.97
N PRO A 63 -15.79 -0.14 -5.61
CA PRO A 63 -16.90 -0.91 -5.10
C PRO A 63 -16.61 -2.42 -5.17
N PRO A 64 -17.40 -3.26 -4.49
CA PRO A 64 -17.26 -4.71 -4.54
C PRO A 64 -17.25 -5.25 -5.97
N GLY A 65 -16.37 -6.22 -6.23
CA GLY A 65 -16.19 -6.85 -7.55
C GLY A 65 -15.26 -6.10 -8.51
N THR A 66 -14.86 -4.86 -8.20
CA THR A 66 -13.96 -4.09 -9.06
C THR A 66 -12.48 -4.48 -8.88
N ALA A 67 -12.04 -4.65 -7.64
CA ALA A 67 -10.65 -5.01 -7.35
C ALA A 67 -10.39 -6.53 -7.50
N ALA A 68 -11.31 -7.34 -6.99
CA ALA A 68 -11.24 -8.79 -7.04
C ALA A 68 -12.62 -9.42 -6.73
N PRO A 69 -12.81 -10.72 -7.04
CA PRO A 69 -13.97 -11.49 -6.58
C PRO A 69 -14.06 -11.53 -5.05
N ILE A 70 -15.27 -11.63 -4.53
CA ILE A 70 -15.52 -11.60 -3.08
C ILE A 70 -14.88 -12.78 -2.33
N GLU A 71 -14.66 -13.88 -3.01
CA GLU A 71 -14.00 -15.08 -2.50
C GLU A 71 -12.57 -14.81 -2.04
N LEU A 72 -11.87 -13.87 -2.70
CA LEU A 72 -10.54 -13.46 -2.26
C LEU A 72 -10.60 -12.71 -0.92
N PHE A 73 -11.62 -11.88 -0.70
CA PHE A 73 -11.83 -11.20 0.59
C PHE A 73 -12.13 -12.20 1.71
N ASP A 74 -12.92 -13.23 1.43
CA ASP A 74 -13.22 -14.30 2.39
C ASP A 74 -11.98 -15.11 2.75
N GLU A 75 -11.19 -15.46 1.74
CA GLU A 75 -9.93 -16.18 1.94
C GLU A 75 -8.93 -15.35 2.78
N ILE A 76 -8.74 -14.07 2.46
CA ILE A 76 -7.88 -13.17 3.24
C ILE A 76 -8.36 -13.07 4.69
N ALA A 77 -9.66 -12.88 4.92
CA ALA A 77 -10.23 -12.79 6.25
C ALA A 77 -9.98 -14.08 7.06
N SER A 78 -10.22 -15.25 6.45
CA SER A 78 -9.99 -16.55 7.07
C SER A 78 -8.50 -16.77 7.42
N VAL A 79 -7.59 -16.41 6.52
CA VAL A 79 -6.14 -16.51 6.76
C VAL A 79 -5.73 -15.58 7.90
N MET A 80 -6.23 -14.33 7.92
CA MET A 80 -5.94 -13.38 8.99
C MET A 80 -6.42 -13.87 10.36
N GLU A 81 -7.60 -14.48 10.44
CA GLU A 81 -8.08 -15.09 11.69
C GLU A 81 -7.18 -16.24 12.16
N GLY A 82 -6.70 -17.05 11.23
CA GLY A 82 -5.74 -18.12 11.52
C GLY A 82 -4.42 -17.58 12.06
N LEU A 83 -3.89 -16.53 11.42
CA LEU A 83 -2.67 -15.85 11.83
C LEU A 83 -2.80 -15.21 13.22
N ALA A 84 -3.89 -14.51 13.50
CA ALA A 84 -4.15 -13.90 14.80
C ALA A 84 -4.15 -14.95 15.94
N LYS A 85 -4.78 -16.09 15.72
CA LYS A 85 -4.78 -17.20 16.70
C LYS A 85 -3.40 -17.79 16.90
N ARG A 86 -2.57 -17.90 15.83
CA ARG A 86 -1.23 -18.49 15.87
C ARG A 86 -0.20 -17.57 16.51
N LEU A 87 -0.23 -16.29 16.14
CA LEU A 87 0.80 -15.33 16.55
C LEU A 87 0.58 -14.79 17.97
N LYS A 88 -0.65 -14.91 18.53
CA LYS A 88 -1.02 -14.42 19.88
C LYS A 88 -0.38 -13.04 20.13
N THR A 89 -0.68 -12.11 19.25
CA THR A 89 -0.10 -10.77 19.33
C THR A 89 -0.70 -10.04 20.53
N ASP A 90 -0.08 -10.15 21.71
CA ASP A 90 -0.33 -9.28 22.87
C ASP A 90 0.13 -7.84 22.60
N ASN A 91 0.25 -7.47 21.34
CA ASN A 91 0.73 -6.16 20.96
C ASN A 91 -0.39 -5.15 21.24
N PRO A 92 -0.27 -4.31 22.28
CA PRO A 92 -1.18 -3.19 22.44
C PRO A 92 -0.92 -2.27 21.25
N ALA A 93 -1.66 -2.50 20.20
CA ALA A 93 -1.62 -1.68 19.01
C ALA A 93 -1.70 -0.21 19.39
N VAL A 94 -1.20 0.63 18.52
CA VAL A 94 -1.48 2.08 18.54
C VAL A 94 -2.96 2.25 18.86
N SER A 95 -3.28 3.04 19.87
CA SER A 95 -4.66 3.26 20.31
C SER A 95 -5.56 3.54 19.11
N GLY A 96 -6.62 2.77 18.99
CA GLY A 96 -7.57 2.89 17.87
C GLY A 96 -7.30 1.99 16.64
N LEU A 97 -6.15 1.31 16.53
CA LEU A 97 -5.91 0.35 15.44
C LEU A 97 -6.51 -1.05 15.70
N GLY A 98 -6.58 -1.47 16.97
CA GLY A 98 -6.92 -2.84 17.34
C GLY A 98 -5.69 -3.77 17.27
N GLU A 99 -5.91 -5.08 17.26
CA GLU A 99 -4.86 -6.07 17.04
C GLU A 99 -4.24 -5.89 15.66
N THR A 100 -2.92 -5.85 15.58
CA THR A 100 -2.21 -5.59 14.33
C THR A 100 -1.30 -6.76 13.99
N LEU A 101 -1.49 -7.34 12.81
CA LEU A 101 -0.65 -8.39 12.24
C LEU A 101 0.31 -7.73 11.24
N TYR A 102 1.61 -7.94 11.41
CA TYR A 102 2.65 -7.40 10.53
C TYR A 102 3.25 -8.49 9.65
N HIS A 103 3.85 -8.07 8.55
CA HIS A 103 4.66 -8.89 7.66
C HIS A 103 3.91 -10.14 7.13
N MET A 104 2.64 -9.96 6.75
CA MET A 104 1.79 -11.10 6.38
C MET A 104 2.02 -11.62 4.96
N LEU A 105 2.68 -10.87 4.08
CA LEU A 105 2.82 -11.24 2.67
C LEU A 105 3.35 -12.67 2.45
N PRO A 106 4.42 -13.13 3.14
CA PRO A 106 4.95 -14.48 2.94
C PRO A 106 4.09 -15.58 3.57
N GLU A 107 3.09 -15.24 4.35
CA GLU A 107 2.28 -16.21 5.08
C GLU A 107 1.26 -16.93 4.20
N HIS A 108 0.78 -16.28 3.11
CA HIS A 108 -0.20 -16.90 2.23
C HIS A 108 -0.31 -16.22 0.86
N PRO A 109 -0.47 -16.97 -0.27
CA PRO A 109 -0.61 -16.41 -1.62
C PRO A 109 -1.81 -15.48 -1.83
N ALA A 110 -2.81 -15.50 -0.97
CA ALA A 110 -3.94 -14.57 -1.04
C ALA A 110 -3.49 -13.10 -0.92
N PHE A 111 -2.48 -12.83 -0.11
CA PHE A 111 -1.92 -11.49 0.04
C PHE A 111 -1.18 -11.01 -1.22
N GLU A 112 -0.49 -11.94 -1.92
CA GLU A 112 0.13 -11.64 -3.21
C GLU A 112 -0.94 -11.32 -4.27
N ARG A 113 -2.04 -12.07 -4.31
CA ARG A 113 -3.15 -11.79 -5.24
C ARG A 113 -3.82 -10.45 -4.94
N ALA A 114 -3.97 -10.08 -3.67
CA ALA A 114 -4.46 -8.75 -3.30
C ALA A 114 -3.49 -7.65 -3.74
N LEU A 115 -2.19 -7.83 -3.51
CA LEU A 115 -1.15 -6.90 -3.91
C LEU A 115 -1.12 -6.71 -5.44
N MET A 116 -1.31 -7.78 -6.20
CA MET A 116 -1.23 -7.79 -7.65
C MET A 116 -2.57 -7.49 -8.35
N ALA A 117 -3.63 -7.18 -7.60
CA ALA A 117 -4.93 -6.82 -8.17
C ALA A 117 -4.81 -5.58 -9.08
N ARG A 118 -5.24 -5.70 -10.35
CA ARG A 118 -4.93 -4.73 -11.41
C ARG A 118 -5.46 -3.32 -11.09
N ALA A 119 -6.73 -3.18 -10.72
CA ALA A 119 -7.33 -1.87 -10.51
C ALA A 119 -6.67 -1.10 -9.35
N PRO A 120 -6.52 -1.65 -8.12
CA PRO A 120 -5.79 -0.97 -7.06
C PRO A 120 -4.34 -0.66 -7.42
N LEU A 121 -3.62 -1.59 -8.07
CA LEU A 121 -2.21 -1.39 -8.43
C LEU A 121 -2.04 -0.30 -9.51
N THR A 122 -2.96 -0.20 -10.47
CA THR A 122 -2.96 0.91 -11.45
C THR A 122 -3.16 2.26 -10.77
N LEU A 123 -4.06 2.34 -9.77
CA LEU A 123 -4.28 3.57 -9.00
C LEU A 123 -3.07 3.93 -8.10
N VAL A 124 -2.41 2.93 -7.52
CA VAL A 124 -1.11 3.13 -6.83
C VAL A 124 -0.06 3.65 -7.80
N THR A 125 0.00 3.09 -9.01
CA THR A 125 0.94 3.53 -10.05
C THR A 125 0.67 4.98 -10.47
N TYR A 126 -0.59 5.41 -10.53
CA TYR A 126 -0.93 6.81 -10.77
C TYR A 126 -0.34 7.76 -9.70
N LEU A 127 -0.39 7.37 -8.43
CA LEU A 127 0.11 8.18 -7.32
C LEU A 127 1.65 8.12 -7.17
N LEU A 128 2.26 6.94 -7.36
CA LEU A 128 3.64 6.67 -6.95
C LEU A 128 4.59 6.28 -8.09
N GLY A 129 4.07 6.00 -9.29
CA GLY A 129 4.84 5.53 -10.44
C GLY A 129 5.00 4.02 -10.49
N TYR A 130 5.52 3.53 -11.62
CA TYR A 130 5.74 2.10 -11.88
C TYR A 130 6.81 1.47 -10.97
N ARG A 131 7.71 2.27 -10.41
CA ARG A 131 8.76 1.79 -9.49
C ARG A 131 8.33 1.76 -8.03
N ALA A 132 7.04 2.02 -7.74
CA ALA A 132 6.51 1.93 -6.38
C ALA A 132 6.81 0.57 -5.75
N LYS A 133 7.11 0.60 -4.44
CA LYS A 133 7.40 -0.58 -3.61
C LYS A 133 6.29 -0.78 -2.58
N LEU A 134 6.02 -2.04 -2.22
CA LEU A 134 5.20 -2.34 -1.06
C LEU A 134 5.97 -1.93 0.21
N SER A 135 5.31 -1.17 1.10
CA SER A 135 5.92 -0.75 2.36
C SER A 135 5.57 -1.69 3.51
N GLN A 136 4.34 -2.18 3.54
CA GLN A 136 3.86 -3.11 4.56
C GLN A 136 2.77 -4.02 3.99
N CYS A 137 2.61 -5.20 4.61
CA CYS A 137 1.44 -6.04 4.45
C CYS A 137 0.87 -6.33 5.84
N THR A 138 -0.12 -5.54 6.24
CA THR A 138 -0.60 -5.44 7.63
C THR A 138 -2.06 -5.78 7.73
N GLY A 139 -2.43 -6.63 8.70
CA GLY A 139 -3.81 -6.91 9.07
C GLY A 139 -4.22 -6.11 10.30
N LEU A 140 -5.38 -5.47 10.23
CA LEU A 140 -5.99 -4.78 11.36
C LEU A 140 -7.25 -5.53 11.79
N ILE A 141 -7.31 -5.93 13.04
CA ILE A 141 -8.46 -6.63 13.65
C ILE A 141 -8.95 -5.82 14.83
N LYS A 142 -10.14 -5.24 14.71
CA LYS A 142 -10.76 -4.48 15.79
C LYS A 142 -11.82 -5.33 16.47
N ASP A 143 -11.61 -5.64 17.73
CA ASP A 143 -12.63 -6.18 18.63
C ASP A 143 -13.58 -5.07 19.10
N SER A 144 -14.61 -5.42 19.92
CA SER A 144 -15.51 -4.44 20.51
C SER A 144 -14.75 -3.46 21.41
N ASN A 145 -15.25 -2.23 21.50
CA ASN A 145 -14.70 -1.16 22.37
C ASN A 145 -13.29 -0.68 22.01
N VAL A 146 -12.84 -0.86 20.77
CA VAL A 146 -11.62 -0.22 20.30
C VAL A 146 -11.89 1.29 20.14
N PRO A 147 -11.08 2.17 20.77
CA PRO A 147 -11.29 3.62 20.70
C PRO A 147 -11.10 4.16 19.28
N ALA A 148 -11.49 5.41 19.09
CA ALA A 148 -11.22 6.12 17.83
C ALA A 148 -9.71 6.17 17.54
N LEU A 149 -9.35 6.06 16.26
CA LEU A 149 -8.02 6.38 15.79
C LEU A 149 -7.96 7.87 15.48
N GLY A 150 -7.05 8.60 16.13
CA GLY A 150 -6.88 10.03 15.91
C GLY A 150 -6.64 10.38 14.45
N ILE A 151 -7.17 11.51 14.02
CA ILE A 151 -6.99 12.02 12.66
C ILE A 151 -5.52 12.35 12.46
N HIS A 152 -4.94 11.81 11.41
CA HIS A 152 -3.52 11.97 11.05
C HIS A 152 -3.35 11.94 9.53
N ALA A 153 -2.15 12.22 9.07
CA ALA A 153 -1.72 11.93 7.70
C ALA A 153 -0.53 10.97 7.77
N ASP A 154 -0.50 9.95 6.92
CA ASP A 154 0.59 8.96 6.90
C ASP A 154 1.96 9.59 6.63
N HIS A 155 1.99 10.68 5.86
CA HIS A 155 3.20 11.46 5.61
C HIS A 155 3.82 12.03 6.90
N SER A 156 3.02 12.34 7.92
CA SER A 156 3.51 12.92 9.18
C SER A 156 4.55 12.05 9.88
N ALA A 157 4.45 10.74 9.74
CA ALA A 157 5.37 9.79 10.36
C ALA A 157 6.68 9.61 9.58
N LYS A 158 6.76 10.13 8.33
CA LYS A 158 7.86 9.80 7.40
C LYS A 158 8.56 11.01 6.80
N PHE A 159 7.85 12.11 6.64
CA PHE A 159 8.35 13.27 5.89
C PHE A 159 8.15 14.56 6.71
N PRO A 160 9.16 15.45 6.74
CA PRO A 160 8.98 16.79 7.30
C PRO A 160 8.03 17.61 6.40
N ALA A 161 7.19 18.43 7.02
CA ALA A 161 6.39 19.42 6.30
C ALA A 161 7.24 20.65 5.91
N PRO A 162 6.86 21.42 4.87
CA PRO A 162 5.69 21.25 4.00
C PRO A 162 5.88 20.11 2.98
N TRP A 163 4.79 19.38 2.68
CA TRP A 163 4.83 18.27 1.75
C TRP A 163 4.57 18.71 0.32
N SER A 164 5.23 18.03 -0.62
CA SER A 164 4.92 18.16 -2.04
C SER A 164 3.49 17.67 -2.34
N PRO A 165 2.81 18.27 -3.33
CA PRO A 165 1.55 17.71 -3.86
C PRO A 165 1.75 16.36 -4.56
N ILE A 166 2.99 15.99 -4.92
CA ILE A 166 3.30 14.65 -5.45
C ILE A 166 3.38 13.68 -4.27
N SER A 167 2.59 12.62 -4.31
CA SER A 167 2.60 11.62 -3.25
C SER A 167 3.89 10.82 -3.22
N ASN A 168 4.40 10.58 -2.02
CA ASN A 168 5.48 9.64 -1.74
C ASN A 168 5.00 8.37 -1.01
N TYR A 169 3.72 8.34 -0.64
CA TYR A 169 3.10 7.26 0.12
C TYR A 169 1.63 7.13 -0.26
N SER A 170 1.15 5.92 -0.43
CA SER A 170 -0.26 5.62 -0.69
C SER A 170 -0.66 4.37 0.06
N VAL A 171 -1.89 4.31 0.49
CA VAL A 171 -2.43 3.12 1.18
C VAL A 171 -3.55 2.51 0.35
N VAL A 172 -3.53 1.20 0.25
CA VAL A 172 -4.62 0.37 -0.29
C VAL A 172 -5.23 -0.40 0.88
N SER A 173 -6.48 -0.15 1.19
CA SER A 173 -7.21 -0.75 2.31
C SER A 173 -8.33 -1.65 1.80
N TRP A 174 -8.21 -2.95 2.04
CA TRP A 174 -9.18 -3.99 1.66
C TRP A 174 -10.20 -4.16 2.78
N VAL A 175 -11.45 -3.86 2.50
CA VAL A 175 -12.55 -3.89 3.48
C VAL A 175 -13.08 -5.32 3.58
N LEU A 176 -12.61 -6.06 4.61
CA LEU A 176 -12.95 -7.46 4.81
C LEU A 176 -14.26 -7.65 5.63
N THR A 177 -14.73 -6.59 6.28
CA THR A 177 -15.97 -6.51 7.03
C THR A 177 -16.62 -5.17 6.75
N ASP A 178 -17.95 -5.09 6.68
CA ASP A 178 -18.65 -3.84 6.41
C ASP A 178 -18.17 -2.70 7.32
N TYR A 179 -17.90 -1.55 6.72
CA TYR A 179 -17.64 -0.34 7.44
C TYR A 179 -18.94 0.40 7.69
N THR A 180 -19.33 0.49 8.96
CA THR A 180 -20.42 1.31 9.47
C THR A 180 -19.90 2.19 10.59
N ARG A 181 -20.69 3.16 11.03
CA ARG A 181 -20.30 4.00 12.18
C ARG A 181 -20.01 3.16 13.41
N GLU A 182 -20.85 2.19 13.71
CA GLU A 182 -20.73 1.29 14.87
C GLU A 182 -19.55 0.33 14.73
N ASN A 183 -19.19 -0.04 13.49
CA ASN A 183 -18.00 -0.86 13.21
C ASN A 183 -16.70 -0.05 13.25
N GLY A 184 -16.74 1.24 13.54
CA GLY A 184 -15.58 2.09 13.60
C GLY A 184 -14.99 2.35 12.21
N ALA A 185 -15.85 2.75 11.27
CA ALA A 185 -15.47 3.07 9.90
C ALA A 185 -14.34 4.10 9.83
N VAL A 186 -13.54 4.01 8.77
CA VAL A 186 -12.57 5.06 8.43
C VAL A 186 -13.31 6.36 8.13
N CYS A 187 -12.76 7.45 8.58
CA CYS A 187 -13.20 8.79 8.22
C CYS A 187 -12.06 9.57 7.58
N VAL A 188 -12.39 10.40 6.62
CA VAL A 188 -11.43 11.17 5.82
C VAL A 188 -11.82 12.63 5.77
N TRP A 189 -10.84 13.50 5.57
CA TRP A 189 -11.06 14.94 5.32
C TRP A 189 -10.78 15.21 3.84
N PRO A 190 -11.81 15.23 2.99
CA PRO A 190 -11.62 15.40 1.56
C PRO A 190 -10.86 16.68 1.21
N GLY A 191 -9.95 16.59 0.23
CA GLY A 191 -9.13 17.74 -0.20
C GLY A 191 -7.98 18.11 0.75
N SER A 192 -7.88 17.50 1.94
CA SER A 192 -6.82 17.85 2.90
C SER A 192 -5.41 17.49 2.42
N HIS A 193 -5.28 16.56 1.48
CA HIS A 193 -3.99 16.19 0.87
C HIS A 193 -3.31 17.37 0.15
N LEU A 194 -4.08 18.37 -0.29
CA LEU A 194 -3.57 19.58 -0.93
C LEU A 194 -3.00 20.61 0.07
N ARG A 195 -3.23 20.43 1.37
CA ARG A 195 -2.76 21.36 2.40
C ARG A 195 -1.25 21.27 2.65
N GLY A 196 -0.61 20.16 2.30
CA GLY A 196 0.84 19.94 2.43
C GLY A 196 1.37 20.00 3.86
N GLN A 197 0.53 19.74 4.88
CA GLN A 197 0.87 19.88 6.30
C GLN A 197 0.18 18.83 7.18
N PRO A 198 0.74 18.54 8.37
CA PRO A 198 0.11 17.65 9.34
C PRO A 198 -1.24 18.20 9.84
N VAL A 199 -2.02 17.32 10.45
CA VAL A 199 -3.26 17.68 11.12
C VAL A 199 -2.94 18.60 12.30
N PRO A 200 -3.59 19.78 12.41
CA PRO A 200 -3.47 20.61 13.60
C PRO A 200 -3.91 19.87 14.87
N GLU A 201 -3.23 20.12 15.99
CA GLU A 201 -3.45 19.37 17.23
C GLU A 201 -4.91 19.40 17.70
N ASN A 202 -5.57 20.55 17.58
CA ASN A 202 -6.98 20.72 17.94
C ASN A 202 -7.96 19.97 17.04
N LEU A 203 -7.53 19.43 15.90
CA LEU A 203 -8.35 18.66 14.96
C LEU A 203 -8.10 17.14 15.05
N VAL A 204 -7.10 16.68 15.80
CA VAL A 204 -6.74 15.24 15.89
C VAL A 204 -7.91 14.37 16.34
N MET A 205 -8.81 14.88 17.19
CA MET A 205 -9.98 14.14 17.67
C MET A 205 -11.32 14.69 17.14
N ALA A 206 -11.29 15.54 16.12
CA ALA A 206 -12.49 16.19 15.56
C ALA A 206 -13.22 15.29 14.53
N HIS A 207 -13.55 14.06 14.91
CA HIS A 207 -14.20 13.09 14.03
C HIS A 207 -15.65 13.48 13.65
N ASP A 208 -16.28 14.36 14.38
CA ASP A 208 -17.61 14.92 14.15
C ASP A 208 -17.60 16.26 13.38
N HIS A 209 -16.41 16.70 12.95
CA HIS A 209 -16.29 17.94 12.17
C HIS A 209 -17.13 17.84 10.88
N PRO A 210 -17.87 18.90 10.49
CA PRO A 210 -18.76 18.87 9.31
C PRO A 210 -18.08 18.53 7.98
N GLU A 211 -16.79 18.79 7.84
CA GLU A 211 -16.00 18.42 6.64
C GLU A 211 -15.49 16.97 6.67
N MET A 212 -15.60 16.28 7.79
CA MET A 212 -15.23 14.85 7.86
C MET A 212 -16.28 14.00 7.16
N ARG A 213 -15.81 13.09 6.32
CA ARG A 213 -16.66 12.09 5.65
C ARG A 213 -16.38 10.72 6.24
N VAL A 214 -17.39 10.10 6.83
CA VAL A 214 -17.33 8.70 7.29
C VAL A 214 -17.58 7.79 6.10
N LEU A 215 -16.69 6.84 5.87
CA LEU A 215 -16.78 5.89 4.75
C LEU A 215 -17.61 4.67 5.18
N GLU A 216 -18.93 4.78 5.07
CA GLU A 216 -19.86 3.66 5.29
C GLU A 216 -19.96 2.89 3.97
N ILE A 217 -19.19 1.80 3.87
CA ILE A 217 -19.02 1.04 2.63
C ILE A 217 -19.07 -0.48 2.91
N PRO A 218 -19.59 -1.27 1.96
CA PRO A 218 -19.73 -2.70 2.15
C PRO A 218 -18.39 -3.43 2.05
N ARG A 219 -18.32 -4.60 2.66
CA ARG A 219 -17.31 -5.63 2.46
C ARG A 219 -17.11 -5.88 0.96
N GLY A 220 -15.87 -6.14 0.56
CA GLY A 220 -15.51 -6.31 -0.84
C GLY A 220 -15.08 -5.02 -1.54
N SER A 221 -15.23 -3.87 -0.86
CA SER A 221 -14.70 -2.58 -1.33
C SER A 221 -13.19 -2.47 -1.06
N VAL A 222 -12.51 -1.64 -1.86
CA VAL A 222 -11.11 -1.26 -1.62
C VAL A 222 -11.01 0.26 -1.60
N ILE A 223 -10.43 0.81 -0.54
CA ILE A 223 -10.16 2.25 -0.43
C ILE A 223 -8.70 2.49 -0.79
N ILE A 224 -8.43 3.50 -1.59
CA ILE A 224 -7.06 3.95 -1.85
C ILE A 224 -6.96 5.43 -1.53
N TRP A 225 -5.88 5.85 -0.84
CA TRP A 225 -5.69 7.25 -0.51
C TRP A 225 -4.25 7.74 -0.63
N HIS A 226 -4.13 9.02 -0.84
CA HIS A 226 -2.88 9.79 -0.88
C HIS A 226 -2.28 9.91 0.53
N GLY A 227 -0.99 9.71 0.68
CA GLY A 227 -0.33 9.69 2.00
C GLY A 227 -0.45 11.00 2.82
N SER A 228 -0.77 12.12 2.18
CA SER A 228 -1.03 13.40 2.87
C SER A 228 -2.49 13.59 3.27
N LEU A 229 -3.40 12.68 2.91
CA LEU A 229 -4.81 12.79 3.28
C LEU A 229 -4.97 12.70 4.79
N TRP A 230 -5.70 13.64 5.38
CA TRP A 230 -6.08 13.57 6.78
C TRP A 230 -7.19 12.54 6.95
N HIS A 231 -6.94 11.54 7.76
CA HIS A 231 -7.86 10.45 8.00
C HIS A 231 -7.72 9.89 9.41
N GLY A 232 -8.75 9.19 9.85
CA GLY A 232 -8.78 8.51 11.12
C GLY A 232 -9.81 7.39 11.08
N ALA A 233 -10.27 6.93 12.24
CA ALA A 233 -11.36 5.97 12.31
C ALA A 233 -12.22 6.23 13.54
N LEU A 234 -13.52 6.02 13.41
CA LEU A 234 -14.47 6.11 14.50
C LEU A 234 -14.19 5.03 15.56
N PRO A 235 -14.64 5.23 16.80
CA PRO A 235 -14.59 4.17 17.81
C PRO A 235 -15.48 2.99 17.35
N ARG A 236 -15.06 1.78 17.69
CA ARG A 236 -15.85 0.60 17.39
C ARG A 236 -16.67 0.18 18.60
N THR A 237 -18.01 0.15 18.44
CA THR A 237 -18.98 -0.22 19.48
C THR A 237 -19.73 -1.51 19.15
N ALA A 238 -19.70 -1.97 17.90
CA ALA A 238 -20.38 -3.19 17.47
C ALA A 238 -19.74 -4.45 18.09
N SER A 239 -20.52 -5.52 18.20
CA SER A 239 -20.04 -6.86 18.58
C SER A 239 -19.26 -7.53 17.45
N GLY A 240 -18.55 -8.62 17.74
CA GLY A 240 -17.73 -9.35 16.78
C GLY A 240 -16.46 -8.62 16.41
N ARG A 241 -15.87 -8.93 15.25
CA ARG A 241 -14.60 -8.39 14.75
C ARG A 241 -14.77 -7.61 13.46
N ARG A 242 -14.02 -6.51 13.31
CA ARG A 242 -13.84 -5.83 12.03
C ARG A 242 -12.43 -6.06 11.54
N MET A 243 -12.30 -6.56 10.32
CA MET A 243 -11.02 -6.88 9.71
C MET A 243 -10.76 -6.03 8.48
N THR A 244 -9.50 -5.65 8.32
CA THR A 244 -8.99 -4.87 7.19
C THR A 244 -7.59 -5.36 6.84
N LEU A 245 -7.32 -5.64 5.56
CA LEU A 245 -5.96 -5.78 5.07
C LEU A 245 -5.49 -4.42 4.56
N VAL A 246 -4.34 -3.97 5.00
CA VAL A 246 -3.74 -2.68 4.62
C VAL A 246 -2.42 -2.92 3.92
N LEU A 247 -2.29 -2.42 2.70
CA LEU A 247 -1.12 -2.51 1.84
C LEU A 247 -0.60 -1.10 1.54
N PRO A 248 0.19 -0.50 2.42
CA PRO A 248 0.87 0.75 2.15
C PRO A 248 1.95 0.58 1.08
N HIS A 249 2.06 1.57 0.20
CA HIS A 249 3.07 1.63 -0.85
C HIS A 249 3.88 2.91 -0.73
N VAL A 250 5.11 2.86 -1.18
CA VAL A 250 6.04 4.00 -1.20
C VAL A 250 6.62 4.21 -2.59
N ARG A 251 6.93 5.47 -2.90
CA ARG A 251 7.72 5.80 -4.10
C ARG A 251 9.10 5.17 -4.02
N ASP A 252 9.73 4.88 -5.13
CA ASP A 252 11.03 4.19 -5.23
C ASP A 252 12.12 4.79 -4.33
N SER A 253 12.18 6.11 -4.23
CA SER A 253 13.15 6.84 -3.39
C SER A 253 12.92 6.69 -1.86
N VAL A 254 11.81 6.09 -1.44
CA VAL A 254 11.45 5.93 -0.03
C VAL A 254 11.71 4.49 0.42
N GLN A 255 12.31 4.35 1.60
CA GLN A 255 12.54 3.03 2.18
C GLN A 255 11.22 2.43 2.70
N PRO A 256 10.88 1.19 2.31
CA PRO A 256 9.78 0.43 2.91
C PRO A 256 9.95 0.20 4.41
N GLN A 257 8.86 0.06 5.14
CA GLN A 257 8.89 -0.25 6.57
C GLN A 257 9.18 -1.72 6.84
N GLU A 258 8.73 -2.62 5.96
CA GLU A 258 9.04 -4.06 6.01
C GLU A 258 10.04 -4.41 4.90
N LEU A 259 10.99 -5.26 5.23
CA LEU A 259 12.06 -5.68 4.31
C LEU A 259 11.65 -6.95 3.58
N PHE A 260 10.73 -6.85 2.63
CA PHE A 260 10.17 -8.01 1.92
C PHE A 260 11.21 -8.82 1.16
N TRP A 261 12.26 -8.21 0.65
CA TRP A 261 13.35 -8.92 -0.02
C TRP A 261 13.97 -10.04 0.84
N SER A 262 13.87 -9.96 2.16
CA SER A 262 14.38 -10.98 3.08
C SER A 262 13.44 -12.19 3.27
N SER A 263 12.21 -12.10 2.77
CA SER A 263 11.17 -13.13 2.91
C SER A 263 10.57 -13.59 1.58
N VAL A 264 10.98 -12.98 0.46
CA VAL A 264 10.60 -13.44 -0.88
C VAL A 264 11.30 -14.76 -1.19
N THR A 265 10.58 -15.69 -1.80
CA THR A 265 11.10 -16.96 -2.26
C THR A 265 11.11 -17.04 -3.79
N GLU A 266 11.89 -17.99 -4.35
CA GLU A 266 11.87 -18.27 -5.79
C GLU A 266 10.47 -18.63 -6.28
N GLU A 267 9.70 -19.37 -5.47
CA GLU A 267 8.32 -19.73 -5.78
C GLU A 267 7.42 -18.49 -5.91
N MET A 268 7.55 -17.51 -5.01
CA MET A 268 6.83 -16.24 -5.10
C MET A 268 7.20 -15.47 -6.36
N ILE A 269 8.48 -15.40 -6.71
CA ILE A 269 8.94 -14.78 -7.96
C ILE A 269 8.36 -15.52 -9.18
N SER A 270 8.40 -16.84 -9.18
CA SER A 270 7.95 -17.65 -10.32
C SER A 270 6.46 -17.49 -10.60
N ARG A 271 5.60 -17.51 -9.57
CA ARG A 271 4.14 -17.46 -9.74
C ARG A 271 3.55 -16.07 -9.97
N ASN A 272 4.32 -15.01 -9.70
CA ASN A 272 3.85 -13.63 -9.84
C ASN A 272 4.39 -12.99 -11.12
N PRO A 273 3.73 -11.96 -11.68
CA PRO A 273 4.24 -11.21 -12.83
C PRO A 273 5.48 -10.36 -12.47
N PRO A 274 6.26 -9.86 -13.47
CA PRO A 274 7.49 -9.10 -13.26
C PRO A 274 7.34 -7.91 -12.29
N ARG A 275 6.20 -7.23 -12.32
CA ARG A 275 5.88 -6.10 -11.43
C ARG A 275 5.99 -6.44 -9.94
N PHE A 276 5.74 -7.69 -9.55
CA PHE A 276 5.90 -8.17 -8.18
C PHE A 276 7.32 -7.98 -7.68
N CYS A 277 8.32 -8.28 -8.50
CA CYS A 277 9.74 -8.14 -8.12
C CYS A 277 10.09 -6.67 -7.79
N THR A 278 9.50 -5.72 -8.51
CA THR A 278 9.68 -4.29 -8.22
C THR A 278 9.03 -3.89 -6.90
N LEU A 279 7.79 -4.35 -6.66
CA LEU A 279 7.09 -4.11 -5.40
C LEU A 279 7.87 -4.65 -4.19
N MET A 280 8.62 -5.74 -4.38
CA MET A 280 9.49 -6.33 -3.34
C MET A 280 10.86 -5.64 -3.22
N GLY A 281 11.19 -4.66 -4.07
CA GLY A 281 12.47 -3.96 -4.07
C GLY A 281 13.63 -4.79 -4.62
N LEU A 282 13.35 -5.83 -5.42
CA LEU A 282 14.39 -6.69 -6.02
C LEU A 282 14.97 -6.12 -7.32
N THR A 283 14.21 -5.28 -8.04
CA THR A 283 14.60 -4.68 -9.33
C THR A 283 14.82 -3.17 -9.25
N SER A 284 14.70 -2.57 -8.06
CA SER A 284 15.01 -1.14 -7.89
C SER A 284 16.52 -0.91 -8.06
N GLY A 285 16.84 0.11 -8.84
CA GLY A 285 18.22 0.58 -8.99
C GLY A 285 18.87 0.92 -7.66
N PRO A 286 20.04 1.54 -7.66
CA PRO A 286 21.11 1.39 -6.66
C PRO A 286 20.64 1.03 -5.23
N PRO A 287 21.52 0.40 -4.44
CA PRO A 287 22.85 0.92 -4.22
C PRO A 287 23.86 0.37 -5.24
N TRP A 288 24.63 1.28 -5.81
CA TRP A 288 25.79 0.91 -6.62
C TRP A 288 26.81 0.19 -5.76
N PHE A 289 27.42 -0.84 -6.33
CA PHE A 289 28.57 -1.49 -5.72
C PHE A 289 29.87 -0.73 -6.07
N GLN A 290 31.01 -1.26 -5.69
CA GLN A 290 32.31 -0.61 -5.88
C GLN A 290 32.61 -0.25 -7.35
N ASP A 291 32.00 -0.97 -8.29
CA ASP A 291 32.14 -0.74 -9.74
C ASP A 291 31.27 0.43 -10.25
N GLY A 292 30.45 1.03 -9.39
CA GLY A 292 29.56 2.14 -9.76
C GLY A 292 28.27 1.66 -10.46
N PRO A 293 27.56 2.57 -11.14
CA PRO A 293 26.36 2.22 -11.88
C PRO A 293 26.69 1.40 -13.11
N ASP A 294 25.81 0.43 -13.43
CA ASP A 294 25.80 -0.16 -14.75
C ASP A 294 25.53 0.94 -15.80
N ARG A 295 26.51 1.21 -16.64
CA ARG A 295 26.46 2.29 -17.63
C ARG A 295 25.37 2.07 -18.69
N GLU A 296 24.99 0.85 -18.96
CA GLU A 296 23.92 0.51 -19.92
C GLU A 296 22.53 0.78 -19.31
N GLN A 297 22.39 0.62 -18.00
CA GLN A 297 21.15 0.89 -17.27
C GLN A 297 21.04 2.32 -16.74
N PHE A 298 22.16 3.04 -16.65
CA PHE A 298 22.18 4.40 -16.14
C PHE A 298 21.87 5.40 -17.25
N VAL A 299 20.59 5.58 -17.53
CA VAL A 299 20.13 6.63 -18.46
C VAL A 299 19.77 7.88 -17.65
N MET A 300 20.60 8.91 -17.74
CA MET A 300 20.23 10.24 -17.28
C MET A 300 19.30 10.89 -18.31
N SER A 301 18.03 11.02 -17.95
CA SER A 301 17.13 11.85 -18.75
C SER A 301 17.52 13.34 -18.58
N PRO A 302 17.88 14.06 -19.64
CA PRO A 302 18.21 15.48 -19.54
C PRO A 302 17.01 16.36 -19.22
N TYR A 303 15.79 15.82 -19.26
CA TYR A 303 14.53 16.55 -19.06
C TYR A 303 13.81 16.17 -17.76
N GLY A 304 14.46 15.41 -16.88
CA GLY A 304 13.81 14.81 -15.71
C GLY A 304 12.94 13.63 -16.08
N GLY A 305 12.61 12.80 -15.09
CA GLY A 305 11.73 11.65 -15.25
C GLY A 305 10.25 12.03 -15.23
N SER A 306 9.41 11.14 -15.73
CA SER A 306 7.96 11.24 -15.52
C SER A 306 7.62 10.94 -14.05
N LYS A 307 6.59 11.61 -13.50
CA LYS A 307 6.07 11.26 -12.16
C LYS A 307 5.55 9.83 -12.06
N PHE A 308 5.38 9.17 -13.20
CA PHE A 308 4.85 7.80 -13.31
C PHE A 308 5.94 6.72 -13.50
N GLU A 309 7.22 7.10 -13.55
CA GLU A 309 8.33 6.15 -13.57
C GLU A 309 8.49 5.35 -12.29
#